data_be3e984d59bc50cb22efed82d40038bc
#
_entry.id   be3e984d59bc50cb22efed82d40038bc
#
_cell.length_a   1.000
_cell.length_b   1.000
_cell.length_c   1.000
_cell.angle_alpha   90.00
_cell.angle_beta   90.00
_cell.angle_gamma   90.00
#
_symmetry.space_group_name_H-M   'P 1'
#
loop_
_entity.id
_entity.type
_entity.pdbx_description
1 polymer ?
#
loop_
_entity_poly.entity_id
_entity_poly.type
_entity_poly.pdbx_seq_one_letter_code
_entity_poly.pdbx_strand_id
1 'polypeptide(L)'
;NQTSLFWFDQTNDIVPNHVICSPHPNVLICKKCSVFPIEFVMRGYMTGSTSTSIWKNYEKGVRSYCGHSLEGGIIKNSKLPENLLTPTTKNEVHDELISASEVVEKGHMTLSDWNLCEKYSQDLFKRGQEKALEKGLILVDTKYEFGRDSEGTWAMFSTLQEHLHRM
;
A
#
# COMPACT_ATOMS: atom_id res chain seq x y z
N ASN A 1 -1.40 4.18 -17.38
CA ASN A 1 -2.52 3.24 -17.54
C ASN A 1 -2.10 1.80 -17.87
N GLN A 2 -1.15 1.58 -18.81
CA GLN A 2 -0.74 0.21 -19.19
C GLN A 2 -0.08 -0.54 -18.03
N THR A 3 0.79 0.10 -17.27
CA THR A 3 1.40 -0.48 -16.06
C THR A 3 0.32 -0.85 -15.03
N SER A 4 -0.66 0.04 -14.84
CA SER A 4 -1.78 -0.23 -13.93
C SER A 4 -2.61 -1.43 -14.39
N LEU A 5 -2.94 -1.52 -15.68
CA LEU A 5 -3.68 -2.65 -16.26
C LEU A 5 -2.91 -3.96 -16.09
N PHE A 6 -1.61 -3.95 -16.34
CA PHE A 6 -0.76 -5.12 -16.10
C PHE A 6 -0.86 -5.61 -14.66
N TRP A 7 -0.72 -4.72 -13.68
CA TRP A 7 -0.79 -5.11 -12.27
C TRP A 7 -2.19 -5.55 -11.86
N PHE A 8 -3.25 -4.90 -12.34
CA PHE A 8 -4.62 -5.33 -12.09
C PHE A 8 -4.88 -6.74 -12.61
N ASP A 9 -4.34 -7.09 -13.78
CA ASP A 9 -4.41 -8.44 -14.34
C ASP A 9 -3.66 -9.45 -13.48
N GLN A 10 -2.42 -9.10 -13.03
CA GLN A 10 -1.57 -9.98 -12.23
C GLN A 10 -2.08 -10.22 -10.80
N THR A 11 -3.07 -9.47 -10.33
CA THR A 11 -3.56 -9.50 -8.94
C THR A 11 -5.08 -9.68 -8.83
N ASN A 12 -5.77 -9.92 -9.94
CA ASN A 12 -7.22 -10.05 -9.99
C ASN A 12 -7.76 -11.27 -9.20
N ASP A 13 -6.92 -12.26 -8.96
CA ASP A 13 -7.19 -13.43 -8.11
C ASP A 13 -7.10 -13.11 -6.60
N ILE A 14 -6.48 -12.00 -6.21
CA ILE A 14 -6.33 -11.55 -4.81
C ILE A 14 -7.49 -10.63 -4.43
N VAL A 15 -7.71 -9.59 -5.22
CA VAL A 15 -8.77 -8.61 -5.00
C VAL A 15 -9.27 -8.05 -6.33
N PRO A 16 -10.60 -7.90 -6.51
CA PRO A 16 -11.13 -7.23 -7.69
C PRO A 16 -10.63 -5.79 -7.80
N ASN A 17 -10.49 -5.28 -9.02
CA ASN A 17 -10.18 -3.89 -9.29
C ASN A 17 -11.41 -3.15 -9.85
N HIS A 18 -11.33 -1.82 -9.89
CA HIS A 18 -12.43 -0.97 -10.33
C HIS A 18 -12.55 -0.82 -11.86
N VAL A 19 -11.62 -1.36 -12.64
CA VAL A 19 -11.59 -1.18 -14.10
C VAL A 19 -12.69 -2.01 -14.77
N ILE A 20 -13.49 -1.38 -15.63
CA ILE A 20 -14.48 -2.04 -16.48
C ILE A 20 -13.86 -2.40 -17.82
N CYS A 21 -13.22 -1.42 -18.50
CA CYS A 21 -12.53 -1.63 -19.75
C CYS A 21 -11.53 -0.50 -20.05
N SER A 22 -10.67 -0.72 -21.05
CA SER A 22 -9.72 0.26 -21.56
C SER A 22 -9.97 0.45 -23.08
N PRO A 23 -10.80 1.40 -23.50
CA PRO A 23 -11.10 1.65 -24.92
C PRO A 23 -9.92 2.27 -25.68
N HIS A 24 -8.94 2.82 -24.96
CA HIS A 24 -7.72 3.39 -25.52
C HIS A 24 -6.58 3.26 -24.48
N PRO A 25 -5.31 3.12 -24.88
CA PRO A 25 -4.18 2.96 -23.94
C PRO A 25 -4.10 4.02 -22.83
N ASN A 26 -4.64 5.21 -23.07
CA ASN A 26 -4.63 6.31 -22.11
C ASN A 26 -5.99 6.55 -21.43
N VAL A 27 -7.00 5.69 -21.67
CA VAL A 27 -8.36 5.85 -21.13
C VAL A 27 -8.79 4.58 -20.43
N LEU A 28 -9.23 4.70 -19.20
CA LEU A 28 -9.89 3.65 -18.42
C LEU A 28 -11.33 4.05 -18.14
N ILE A 29 -12.25 3.14 -18.34
CA ILE A 29 -13.61 3.24 -17.85
C ILE A 29 -13.68 2.40 -16.57
N CYS A 30 -14.05 3.02 -15.46
CA CYS A 30 -14.00 2.43 -14.14
C CYS A 30 -15.36 2.50 -13.45
N LYS A 31 -15.61 1.57 -12.51
CA LYS A 31 -16.72 1.66 -11.58
C LYS A 31 -16.53 2.88 -10.67
N LYS A 32 -17.61 3.60 -10.39
CA LYS A 32 -17.62 4.61 -9.34
C LYS A 32 -17.72 3.91 -7.99
N CYS A 33 -16.80 4.22 -7.10
CA CYS A 33 -16.74 3.58 -5.78
C CYS A 33 -16.52 4.63 -4.68
N SER A 34 -16.87 4.27 -3.45
CA SER A 34 -16.51 5.00 -2.23
C SER A 34 -15.17 4.47 -1.71
N VAL A 35 -14.16 5.31 -1.73
CA VAL A 35 -12.79 4.97 -1.28
C VAL A 35 -12.66 5.22 0.21
N PHE A 36 -12.03 4.29 0.93
CA PHE A 36 -11.69 4.52 2.34
C PHE A 36 -10.65 5.64 2.46
N PRO A 37 -10.73 6.50 3.48
CA PRO A 37 -9.82 7.63 3.65
C PRO A 37 -8.45 7.22 4.23
N ILE A 38 -7.98 6.05 3.87
CA ILE A 38 -6.72 5.44 4.34
C ILE A 38 -5.90 4.97 3.14
N GLU A 39 -4.62 5.29 3.16
CA GLU A 39 -3.63 4.75 2.25
C GLU A 39 -2.87 3.61 2.93
N PHE A 40 -2.83 2.46 2.29
CA PHE A 40 -2.19 1.23 2.79
C PHE A 40 -0.78 1.15 2.24
N VAL A 41 0.19 1.72 2.97
CA VAL A 41 1.60 1.77 2.55
C VAL A 41 2.33 0.53 3.06
N MET A 42 2.72 -0.35 2.14
CA MET A 42 3.53 -1.54 2.42
C MET A 42 5.01 -1.23 2.29
N ARG A 43 5.81 -1.71 3.23
CA ARG A 43 7.27 -1.50 3.24
C ARG A 43 8.01 -2.81 3.49
N GLY A 44 8.96 -3.13 2.60
CA GLY A 44 9.87 -4.27 2.74
C GLY A 44 11.28 -3.86 3.18
N TYR A 45 11.58 -2.56 3.20
CA TYR A 45 12.93 -2.03 3.45
C TYR A 45 12.90 -0.78 4.33
N MET A 46 13.96 -0.59 5.12
CA MET A 46 14.18 0.59 5.97
C MET A 46 14.72 1.75 5.12
N THR A 47 13.84 2.43 4.37
CA THR A 47 14.24 3.48 3.43
C THR A 47 13.28 4.66 3.36
N GLY A 48 13.52 5.58 2.44
CA GLY A 48 12.70 6.74 2.15
C GLY A 48 13.33 8.06 2.59
N SER A 49 12.88 9.14 1.96
CA SER A 49 13.41 10.50 2.15
C SER A 49 12.37 11.54 2.54
N THR A 50 11.07 11.21 2.46
CA THR A 50 9.97 12.09 2.85
C THR A 50 9.78 12.16 4.36
N SER A 51 9.04 13.14 4.85
CA SER A 51 8.75 13.32 6.28
C SER A 51 7.99 12.12 6.89
N THR A 52 7.16 11.45 6.09
CA THR A 52 6.40 10.25 6.46
C THR A 52 7.14 8.93 6.19
N SER A 53 8.39 8.96 5.69
CA SER A 53 9.13 7.72 5.44
C SER A 53 9.62 7.06 6.74
N ILE A 54 9.69 5.73 6.73
CA ILE A 54 10.12 4.96 7.90
C ILE A 54 11.58 5.30 8.28
N TRP A 55 12.48 5.43 7.31
CA TRP A 55 13.87 5.78 7.58
C TRP A 55 14.02 7.15 8.23
N LYS A 56 13.36 8.19 7.71
CA LYS A 56 13.46 9.54 8.26
C LYS A 56 12.94 9.64 9.70
N ASN A 57 11.92 8.89 10.04
CA ASN A 57 11.42 8.81 11.41
C ASN A 57 12.37 8.00 12.31
N TYR A 58 12.89 6.88 11.82
CA TYR A 58 13.87 6.07 12.53
C TYR A 58 15.17 6.84 12.84
N GLU A 59 15.71 7.59 11.88
CA GLU A 59 16.89 8.46 12.00
C GLU A 59 16.71 9.52 13.10
N LYS A 60 15.49 10.03 13.28
CA LYS A 60 15.12 10.97 14.35
C LYS A 60 14.93 10.33 15.72
N GLY A 61 15.12 9.02 15.85
CA GLY A 61 14.98 8.29 17.11
C GLY A 61 13.61 7.64 17.32
N VAL A 62 12.68 7.73 16.38
CA VAL A 62 11.38 7.02 16.47
C VAL A 62 11.61 5.51 16.48
N ARG A 63 11.03 4.82 17.47
CA ARG A 63 11.11 3.35 17.63
C ARG A 63 9.74 2.68 17.66
N SER A 64 8.65 3.46 17.66
CA SER A 64 7.29 2.99 17.44
C SER A 64 6.74 3.73 16.23
N TYR A 65 6.42 3.00 15.16
CA TYR A 65 6.04 3.58 13.88
C TYR A 65 4.78 2.89 13.34
N CYS A 66 3.66 3.62 13.27
CA CYS A 66 2.34 3.07 12.90
C CYS A 66 1.94 1.82 13.74
N GLY A 67 2.32 1.77 15.01
CA GLY A 67 2.06 0.63 15.89
C GLY A 67 3.11 -0.48 15.86
N HIS A 68 4.08 -0.43 14.93
CA HIS A 68 5.19 -1.38 14.85
C HIS A 68 6.37 -0.93 15.73
N SER A 69 6.95 -1.87 16.48
CA SER A 69 8.20 -1.64 17.22
C SER A 69 9.40 -1.83 16.29
N LEU A 70 10.30 -0.86 16.26
CA LEU A 70 11.51 -0.90 15.46
C LEU A 70 12.72 -1.12 16.35
N GLU A 71 13.47 -2.20 16.11
CA GLU A 71 14.70 -2.50 16.85
C GLU A 71 15.79 -1.44 16.63
N GLY A 72 16.75 -1.39 17.58
CA GLY A 72 17.93 -0.55 17.42
C GLY A 72 18.94 -1.12 16.43
N GLY A 73 19.76 -0.25 15.81
CA GLY A 73 20.85 -0.69 14.94
C GLY A 73 20.47 -1.03 13.50
N ILE A 74 19.22 -0.76 13.08
CA ILE A 74 18.80 -0.97 11.69
C ILE A 74 19.55 0.01 10.78
N ILE A 75 20.09 -0.48 9.67
CA ILE A 75 20.86 0.29 8.69
C ILE A 75 19.91 0.78 7.58
N LYS A 76 20.15 1.99 7.07
CA LYS A 76 19.43 2.53 5.93
C LYS A 76 19.51 1.57 4.73
N ASN A 77 18.37 1.42 4.05
CA ASN A 77 18.16 0.55 2.90
C ASN A 77 18.28 -0.96 3.19
N SER A 78 18.41 -1.38 4.45
CA SER A 78 18.36 -2.80 4.79
C SER A 78 16.92 -3.34 4.62
N LYS A 79 16.83 -4.63 4.28
CA LYS A 79 15.57 -5.36 4.24
C LYS A 79 15.00 -5.46 5.65
N LEU A 80 13.70 -5.22 5.81
CA LEU A 80 13.00 -5.43 7.06
C LEU A 80 12.83 -6.94 7.33
N PRO A 81 12.76 -7.37 8.60
CA PRO A 81 12.52 -8.78 8.96
C PRO A 81 11.21 -9.32 8.37
N GLU A 82 10.20 -8.47 8.32
CA GLU A 82 8.88 -8.72 7.73
C GLU A 82 8.40 -7.50 6.95
N ASN A 83 7.43 -7.69 6.06
CA ASN A 83 6.78 -6.59 5.37
C ASN A 83 5.86 -5.85 6.35
N LEU A 84 6.07 -4.56 6.51
CA LEU A 84 5.27 -3.72 7.41
C LEU A 84 4.17 -2.98 6.65
N LEU A 85 2.95 -3.01 7.18
CA LEU A 85 1.87 -2.14 6.78
C LEU A 85 1.91 -0.88 7.65
N THR A 86 2.12 0.27 7.03
CA THR A 86 2.30 1.56 7.69
C THR A 86 1.33 2.58 7.10
N PRO A 87 0.06 2.55 7.56
CA PRO A 87 -1.01 3.35 6.96
C PRO A 87 -0.81 4.84 7.17
N THR A 88 -1.38 5.62 6.25
CA THR A 88 -1.55 7.08 6.38
C THR A 88 -3.01 7.46 6.15
N THR A 89 -3.45 8.53 6.79
CA THR A 89 -4.72 9.17 6.46
C THR A 89 -4.59 9.91 5.14
N LYS A 90 -5.65 9.94 4.36
CA LYS A 90 -5.74 10.73 3.13
C LYS A 90 -6.35 12.11 3.46
N ASN A 91 -5.51 13.07 3.75
CA ASN A 91 -5.90 14.46 4.04
C ASN A 91 -5.59 15.40 2.88
N GLU A 92 -6.37 16.50 2.74
CA GLU A 92 -6.18 17.48 1.66
C GLU A 92 -4.85 18.25 1.76
N VAL A 93 -4.25 18.33 2.95
CA VAL A 93 -3.05 19.14 3.20
C VAL A 93 -1.80 18.28 3.37
N HIS A 94 -1.84 17.24 4.22
CA HIS A 94 -0.72 16.32 4.46
C HIS A 94 -1.24 14.97 4.91
N ASP A 95 -0.62 13.91 4.39
CA ASP A 95 -0.83 12.55 4.87
C ASP A 95 -0.23 12.41 6.27
N GLU A 96 -0.99 11.89 7.22
CA GLU A 96 -0.56 11.67 8.60
C GLU A 96 -0.41 10.18 8.85
N LEU A 97 0.69 9.81 9.53
CA LEU A 97 0.90 8.45 10.00
C LEU A 97 -0.18 8.08 11.02
N ILE A 98 -0.74 6.89 10.87
CA ILE A 98 -1.78 6.38 11.75
C ILE A 98 -1.50 4.89 12.03
N SER A 99 -1.88 4.39 13.20
CA SER A 99 -1.82 2.97 13.52
C SER A 99 -3.12 2.25 13.17
N ALA A 100 -3.07 0.94 13.06
CA ALA A 100 -4.24 0.09 12.83
C ALA A 100 -5.36 0.33 13.86
N SER A 101 -4.99 0.43 15.15
CA SER A 101 -5.95 0.72 16.23
C SER A 101 -6.61 2.08 16.05
N GLU A 102 -5.83 3.12 15.76
CA GLU A 102 -6.36 4.47 15.55
C GLU A 102 -7.28 4.57 14.34
N VAL A 103 -7.04 3.81 13.25
CA VAL A 103 -7.94 3.77 12.08
C VAL A 103 -9.35 3.34 12.49
N VAL A 104 -9.45 2.32 13.33
CA VAL A 104 -10.74 1.81 13.83
C VAL A 104 -11.34 2.72 14.89
N GLU A 105 -10.55 3.17 15.87
CA GLU A 105 -10.99 4.03 16.97
C GLU A 105 -11.52 5.39 16.48
N LYS A 106 -10.88 5.97 15.46
CA LYS A 106 -11.31 7.22 14.83
C LYS A 106 -12.46 7.04 13.83
N GLY A 107 -12.91 5.80 13.61
CA GLY A 107 -14.06 5.49 12.74
C GLY A 107 -13.78 5.64 11.24
N HIS A 108 -12.53 5.63 10.82
CA HIS A 108 -12.18 5.65 9.38
C HIS A 108 -12.61 4.37 8.67
N MET A 109 -12.52 3.22 9.38
CA MET A 109 -12.92 1.90 8.89
C MET A 109 -13.47 1.06 10.03
N THR A 110 -14.30 0.04 9.72
CA THR A 110 -14.61 -1.01 10.67
C THR A 110 -13.41 -1.94 10.85
N LEU A 111 -13.33 -2.64 11.99
CA LEU A 111 -12.28 -3.63 12.22
C LEU A 111 -12.29 -4.74 11.15
N SER A 112 -13.47 -5.17 10.70
CA SER A 112 -13.62 -6.18 9.64
C SER A 112 -13.06 -5.69 8.31
N ASP A 113 -13.34 -4.43 7.95
CA ASP A 113 -12.83 -3.83 6.71
C ASP A 113 -11.32 -3.64 6.78
N TRP A 114 -10.82 -3.18 7.94
CA TRP A 114 -9.38 -3.05 8.17
C TRP A 114 -8.64 -4.39 7.98
N ASN A 115 -9.08 -5.44 8.68
CA ASN A 115 -8.44 -6.77 8.62
C ASN A 115 -8.41 -7.32 7.19
N LEU A 116 -9.47 -7.10 6.42
CA LEU A 116 -9.53 -7.54 5.03
C LEU A 116 -8.57 -6.76 4.12
N CYS A 117 -8.53 -5.42 4.26
CA CYS A 117 -7.60 -4.58 3.50
C CYS A 117 -6.14 -4.85 3.87
N GLU A 118 -5.84 -5.10 5.15
CA GLU A 118 -4.51 -5.50 5.60
C GLU A 118 -4.09 -6.82 4.93
N LYS A 119 -4.96 -7.83 4.95
CA LYS A 119 -4.71 -9.10 4.26
C LYS A 119 -4.47 -8.89 2.76
N TYR A 120 -5.32 -8.13 2.08
CA TYR A 120 -5.13 -7.82 0.66
C TYR A 120 -3.80 -7.11 0.41
N SER A 121 -3.44 -6.14 1.25
CA SER A 121 -2.18 -5.40 1.11
C SER A 121 -0.95 -6.32 1.23
N GLN A 122 -0.96 -7.26 2.18
CA GLN A 122 0.11 -8.24 2.36
C GLN A 122 0.21 -9.19 1.16
N ASP A 123 -0.90 -9.75 0.71
CA ASP A 123 -0.95 -10.68 -0.42
C ASP A 123 -0.52 -10.01 -1.74
N LEU A 124 -1.00 -8.79 -1.99
CA LEU A 124 -0.63 -7.97 -3.15
C LEU A 124 0.86 -7.62 -3.14
N PHE A 125 1.40 -7.20 -2.00
CA PHE A 125 2.80 -6.81 -1.88
C PHE A 125 3.73 -8.01 -2.08
N LYS A 126 3.39 -9.15 -1.50
CA LYS A 126 4.11 -10.41 -1.71
C LYS A 126 4.12 -10.81 -3.19
N ARG A 127 2.97 -10.78 -3.87
CA ARG A 127 2.86 -11.04 -5.31
C ARG A 127 3.72 -10.05 -6.12
N GLY A 128 3.71 -8.78 -5.74
CA GLY A 128 4.53 -7.74 -6.37
C GLY A 128 6.03 -8.00 -6.20
N GLN A 129 6.46 -8.41 -4.99
CA GLN A 129 7.85 -8.77 -4.72
C GLN A 129 8.31 -9.99 -5.56
N GLU A 130 7.47 -11.02 -5.67
CA GLU A 130 7.74 -12.21 -6.50
C GLU A 130 7.91 -11.84 -7.98
N LYS A 131 6.98 -11.04 -8.52
CA LYS A 131 7.03 -10.59 -9.92
C LYS A 131 8.20 -9.66 -10.22
N ALA A 132 8.55 -8.78 -9.29
CA ALA A 132 9.73 -7.92 -9.41
C ALA A 132 11.02 -8.76 -9.45
N LEU A 133 11.13 -9.73 -8.54
CA LEU A 133 12.30 -10.62 -8.45
C LEU A 133 12.51 -11.43 -9.74
N GLU A 134 11.45 -11.93 -10.38
CA GLU A 134 11.53 -12.61 -11.70
C GLU A 134 12.22 -11.75 -12.78
N LYS A 135 12.22 -10.43 -12.61
CA LYS A 135 12.82 -9.45 -13.53
C LYS A 135 14.13 -8.84 -13.02
N GLY A 136 14.69 -9.38 -11.93
CA GLY A 136 15.90 -8.84 -11.32
C GLY A 136 15.66 -7.47 -10.65
N LEU A 137 14.45 -7.21 -10.19
CA LEU A 137 14.05 -5.98 -9.51
C LEU A 137 13.68 -6.26 -8.06
N ILE A 138 13.85 -5.26 -7.20
CA ILE A 138 13.41 -5.29 -5.80
C ILE A 138 12.23 -4.33 -5.66
N LEU A 139 11.07 -4.83 -5.22
CA LEU A 139 9.97 -4.00 -4.79
C LEU A 139 10.20 -3.59 -3.34
N VAL A 140 10.50 -2.32 -3.13
CA VAL A 140 10.90 -1.76 -1.84
C VAL A 140 9.70 -1.37 -1.00
N ASP A 141 8.79 -0.64 -1.58
CA ASP A 141 7.52 -0.22 -0.97
C ASP A 141 6.45 0.01 -2.06
N THR A 142 5.23 0.12 -1.63
CA THR A 142 4.09 0.49 -2.48
C THR A 142 2.93 1.02 -1.64
N LYS A 143 1.95 1.61 -2.30
CA LYS A 143 0.74 2.16 -1.70
C LYS A 143 -0.50 1.60 -2.39
N TYR A 144 -1.46 1.12 -1.60
CA TYR A 144 -2.76 0.66 -2.07
C TYR A 144 -3.87 1.55 -1.53
N GLU A 145 -4.94 1.67 -2.28
CA GLU A 145 -6.19 2.28 -1.87
C GLU A 145 -7.33 1.31 -2.18
N PHE A 146 -8.26 1.16 -1.23
CA PHE A 146 -9.41 0.27 -1.34
C PHE A 146 -10.71 1.02 -1.14
N GLY A 147 -11.79 0.45 -1.62
CA GLY A 147 -13.13 0.96 -1.42
C GLY A 147 -14.18 -0.03 -1.86
N ARG A 148 -15.42 0.44 -1.95
CA ARG A 148 -16.58 -0.37 -2.34
C ARG A 148 -17.39 0.35 -3.41
N ASP A 149 -17.93 -0.43 -4.36
CA ASP A 149 -18.90 0.09 -5.33
C ASP A 149 -20.30 0.23 -4.70
N SER A 150 -21.28 0.67 -5.48
CA SER A 150 -22.66 0.88 -5.02
C SER A 150 -23.35 -0.40 -4.54
N GLU A 151 -22.85 -1.56 -4.90
CA GLU A 151 -23.37 -2.88 -4.49
C GLU A 151 -22.62 -3.43 -3.27
N GLY A 152 -21.65 -2.68 -2.73
CA GLY A 152 -20.79 -3.09 -1.61
C GLY A 152 -19.65 -4.01 -2.00
N THR A 153 -19.43 -4.24 -3.30
CA THR A 153 -18.33 -5.07 -3.79
C THR A 153 -17.00 -4.34 -3.61
N TRP A 154 -16.02 -5.07 -3.13
CA TRP A 154 -14.66 -4.56 -2.95
C TRP A 154 -13.99 -4.20 -4.27
N ALA A 155 -13.22 -3.13 -4.25
CA ALA A 155 -12.38 -2.74 -5.37
C ALA A 155 -11.07 -2.11 -4.90
N MET A 156 -9.98 -2.49 -5.56
CA MET A 156 -8.68 -1.83 -5.46
C MET A 156 -8.57 -0.71 -6.51
N PHE A 157 -8.07 0.46 -6.10
CA PHE A 157 -7.98 1.66 -6.95
C PHE A 157 -6.58 2.02 -7.36
N SER A 158 -5.61 1.76 -6.49
CA SER A 158 -4.22 2.09 -6.73
C SER A 158 -3.44 0.84 -7.04
N THR A 159 -2.68 0.89 -8.11
CA THR A 159 -1.64 -0.08 -8.43
C THR A 159 -0.33 0.38 -7.82
N LEU A 160 0.63 -0.54 -7.80
CA LEU A 160 2.01 -0.29 -7.46
C LEU A 160 2.50 1.05 -8.04
N GLN A 161 2.49 2.12 -7.25
CA GLN A 161 3.37 3.25 -7.47
C GLN A 161 4.76 2.80 -7.04
N GLU A 162 5.57 2.49 -8.03
CA GLU A 162 6.74 1.66 -7.88
C GLU A 162 7.92 2.45 -7.34
N HIS A 163 8.44 2.06 -6.18
CA HIS A 163 9.86 2.22 -5.90
C HIS A 163 10.55 0.88 -6.19
N LEU A 164 10.74 0.59 -7.49
CA LEU A 164 11.53 -0.54 -7.96
C LEU A 164 13.00 -0.14 -8.04
N HIS A 165 13.87 -0.92 -7.40
CA HIS A 165 15.31 -0.78 -7.54
C HIS A 165 15.88 -2.00 -8.28
N ARG A 166 16.88 -1.77 -9.15
CA ARG A 166 17.67 -2.86 -9.73
C ARG A 166 18.57 -3.46 -8.65
N MET A 167 18.66 -4.79 -8.66
CA MET A 167 19.63 -5.52 -7.84
C MET A 167 21.05 -5.19 -8.29
#